data_3497bb835c51d2553a52c797f69ea824
#
_entry.id   3497bb835c51d2553a52c797f69ea824
#
_cell.length_a   1.000
_cell.length_b   1.000
_cell.length_c   1.000
_cell.angle_alpha   90.00
_cell.angle_beta   90.00
_cell.angle_gamma   90.00
#
_symmetry.space_group_name_H-M   'P 1'
#
loop_
_entity.id
_entity.type
_entity.pdbx_description
1 polymer ?
#
loop_
_entity_poly.entity_id
_entity_poly.type
_entity_poly.pdbx_seq_one_letter_code
_entity_poly.pdbx_strand_id
1 'polypeptide(L)'
;MALPLHVDPKDPTPIYAQLERAIRIAIATARLRPGQQLPTVRQLAVELRVNANTVARVYLGLEREGVLQTKRGVGTFIAEQLPELHDSHRERRLKSIADKFLTEATSLGYAPREIVRYLAQRIKEGA
;
A
#
# COMPACT_ATOMS: atom_id res chain seq x y z
N MET A 1 11.13 -5.59 16.19
CA MET A 1 9.88 -6.08 15.62
C MET A 1 9.84 -5.77 14.13
N ALA A 2 9.62 -6.77 13.31
CA ALA A 2 9.61 -6.58 11.87
C ALA A 2 8.38 -5.76 11.44
N LEU A 3 8.60 -4.80 10.54
CA LEU A 3 7.50 -4.04 9.96
C LEU A 3 6.74 -4.90 8.94
N PRO A 4 5.42 -4.68 8.80
CA PRO A 4 4.62 -5.41 7.82
C PRO A 4 4.80 -4.82 6.41
N LEU A 5 6.04 -4.58 6.00
CA LEU A 5 6.39 -3.97 4.72
C LEU A 5 7.33 -4.89 3.96
N HIS A 6 6.93 -5.24 2.75
CA HIS A 6 7.73 -6.09 1.87
C HIS A 6 7.76 -5.50 0.47
N VAL A 7 8.91 -5.64 -0.18
CA VAL A 7 9.06 -5.33 -1.60
C VAL A 7 9.71 -6.51 -2.30
N ASP A 8 9.32 -6.74 -3.55
CA ASP A 8 9.84 -7.82 -4.37
C ASP A 8 10.61 -7.23 -5.55
N PRO A 9 11.96 -7.34 -5.57
CA PRO A 9 12.75 -6.79 -6.65
C PRO A 9 12.50 -7.48 -8.01
N LYS A 10 11.90 -8.66 -7.99
CA LYS A 10 11.57 -9.41 -9.22
C LYS A 10 10.24 -8.99 -9.83
N ASP A 11 9.40 -8.30 -9.06
CA ASP A 11 8.13 -7.79 -9.57
C ASP A 11 8.40 -6.63 -10.54
N PRO A 12 7.74 -6.58 -11.71
CA PRO A 12 7.92 -5.49 -12.66
C PRO A 12 7.45 -4.13 -12.15
N THR A 13 6.63 -4.10 -11.10
CA THR A 13 6.19 -2.84 -10.48
C THR A 13 7.40 -2.14 -9.87
N PRO A 14 7.60 -0.82 -10.12
CA PRO A 14 8.72 -0.10 -9.51
C PRO A 14 8.71 -0.19 -7.99
N ILE A 15 9.90 -0.24 -7.38
CA ILE A 15 10.03 -0.39 -5.92
C ILE A 15 9.29 0.71 -5.16
N TYR A 16 9.36 1.97 -5.63
CA TYR A 16 8.67 3.05 -4.93
C TYR A 16 7.15 2.83 -4.89
N ALA A 17 6.58 2.30 -5.97
CA ALA A 17 5.15 2.02 -6.03
C ALA A 17 4.77 0.85 -5.11
N GLN A 18 5.62 -0.17 -5.06
CA GLN A 18 5.43 -1.29 -4.13
C GLN A 18 5.45 -0.84 -2.68
N LEU A 19 6.44 -0.01 -2.33
CA LEU A 19 6.59 0.47 -0.96
C LEU A 19 5.43 1.38 -0.55
N GLU A 20 5.05 2.30 -1.42
CA GLU A 20 3.90 3.17 -1.16
C GLU A 20 2.63 2.36 -0.92
N ARG A 21 2.37 1.38 -1.77
CA ARG A 21 1.21 0.49 -1.65
C ARG A 21 1.27 -0.30 -0.34
N ALA A 22 2.44 -0.84 0.00
CA ALA A 22 2.62 -1.62 1.22
C ALA A 22 2.30 -0.80 2.47
N ILE A 23 2.74 0.45 2.51
CA ILE A 23 2.45 1.35 3.64
C ILE A 23 0.95 1.63 3.72
N ARG A 24 0.30 1.95 2.59
CA ARG A 24 -1.13 2.22 2.57
C ARG A 24 -1.96 1.01 3.01
N ILE A 25 -1.60 -0.18 2.54
CA ILE A 25 -2.29 -1.42 2.94
C ILE A 25 -2.09 -1.69 4.42
N ALA A 26 -0.87 -1.50 4.94
CA ALA A 26 -0.60 -1.71 6.36
C ALA A 26 -1.42 -0.78 7.24
N ILE A 27 -1.61 0.48 6.82
CA ILE A 27 -2.46 1.43 7.52
C ILE A 27 -3.93 1.01 7.42
N ALA A 28 -4.40 0.67 6.23
CA ALA A 28 -5.79 0.29 5.99
C ALA A 28 -6.18 -0.97 6.76
N THR A 29 -5.23 -1.89 6.99
CA THR A 29 -5.45 -3.13 7.72
C THR A 29 -5.05 -3.04 9.19
N ALA A 30 -4.77 -1.84 9.69
CA ALA A 30 -4.39 -1.54 11.07
C ALA A 30 -3.10 -2.23 11.54
N ARG A 31 -2.25 -2.65 10.63
CA ARG A 31 -0.90 -3.15 10.96
C ARG A 31 0.05 -2.01 11.30
N LEU A 32 -0.18 -0.84 10.69
CA LEU A 32 0.42 0.43 11.08
C LEU A 32 -0.71 1.32 11.56
N ARG A 33 -0.52 1.95 12.72
CA ARG A 33 -1.59 2.71 13.38
C ARG A 33 -1.32 4.20 13.38
N PRO A 34 -2.37 5.04 13.42
CA PRO A 34 -2.19 6.48 13.59
C PRO A 34 -1.26 6.80 14.75
N GLY A 35 -0.32 7.72 14.54
CA GLY A 35 0.64 8.12 15.55
C GLY A 35 1.85 7.21 15.71
N GLN A 36 1.86 6.05 15.06
CA GLN A 36 2.98 5.12 15.16
C GLN A 36 4.21 5.67 14.45
N GLN A 37 5.37 5.53 15.09
CA GLN A 37 6.63 5.96 14.50
C GLN A 37 7.11 4.94 13.48
N LEU A 38 7.53 5.44 12.32
CA LEU A 38 8.17 4.63 11.29
C LEU A 38 9.70 4.66 11.48
N PRO A 39 10.42 3.66 10.92
CA PRO A 39 11.89 3.74 10.90
C PRO A 39 12.34 4.93 10.08
N THR A 40 13.58 5.36 10.31
CA THR A 40 14.18 6.39 9.46
C THR A 40 14.32 5.89 8.03
N VAL A 41 14.50 6.83 7.10
CA VAL A 41 14.74 6.48 5.69
C VAL A 41 15.89 5.48 5.56
N ARG A 42 17.00 5.73 6.28
CA ARG A 42 18.16 4.84 6.22
C ARG A 42 17.87 3.46 6.79
N GLN A 43 17.21 3.41 7.94
CA GLN A 43 16.86 2.14 8.57
C GLN A 43 15.97 1.28 7.66
N LEU A 44 14.95 1.90 7.08
CA LEU A 44 14.04 1.17 6.19
C LEU A 44 14.74 0.73 4.90
N ALA A 45 15.59 1.58 4.34
CA ALA A 45 16.35 1.25 3.15
C ALA A 45 17.26 0.05 3.37
N VAL A 46 17.93 0.00 4.53
CA VAL A 46 18.77 -1.14 4.90
C VAL A 46 17.94 -2.41 5.09
N GLU A 47 16.83 -2.29 5.82
CA GLU A 47 15.97 -3.42 6.12
C GLU A 47 15.36 -4.04 4.86
N LEU A 48 14.90 -3.21 3.94
CA LEU A 48 14.29 -3.67 2.70
C LEU A 48 15.31 -3.90 1.57
N ARG A 49 16.58 -3.53 1.77
CA ARG A 49 17.63 -3.62 0.76
C ARG A 49 17.31 -2.83 -0.49
N VAL A 50 16.84 -1.61 -0.30
CA VAL A 50 16.50 -0.70 -1.38
C VAL A 50 17.28 0.61 -1.24
N ASN A 51 17.27 1.41 -2.30
CA ASN A 51 17.95 2.69 -2.31
C ASN A 51 17.28 3.66 -1.32
N ALA A 52 18.07 4.34 -0.51
CA ALA A 52 17.57 5.32 0.46
C ALA A 52 16.79 6.45 -0.22
N ASN A 53 17.21 6.87 -1.42
CA ASN A 53 16.48 7.90 -2.17
C ASN A 53 15.07 7.45 -2.55
N THR A 54 14.88 6.16 -2.82
CA THR A 54 13.57 5.58 -3.10
C THR A 54 12.66 5.69 -1.87
N VAL A 55 13.18 5.32 -0.70
CA VAL A 55 12.43 5.43 0.55
C VAL A 55 12.09 6.90 0.86
N ALA A 56 13.07 7.78 0.70
CA ALA A 56 12.87 9.21 0.94
C ALA A 56 11.75 9.78 0.04
N ARG A 57 11.75 9.38 -1.22
CA ARG A 57 10.72 9.82 -2.18
C ARG A 57 9.33 9.36 -1.76
N VAL A 58 9.20 8.11 -1.31
CA VAL A 58 7.92 7.57 -0.85
C VAL A 58 7.44 8.31 0.39
N TYR A 59 8.33 8.48 1.38
CA TYR A 59 7.98 9.19 2.61
C TYR A 59 7.52 10.62 2.32
N LEU A 60 8.24 11.32 1.46
CA LEU A 60 7.89 12.71 1.12
C LEU A 60 6.54 12.79 0.41
N GLY A 61 6.27 11.86 -0.52
CA GLY A 61 4.98 11.81 -1.21
C GLY A 61 3.82 11.55 -0.27
N LEU A 62 3.98 10.61 0.65
CA LEU A 62 2.94 10.29 1.63
C LEU A 62 2.75 11.43 2.64
N GLU A 63 3.82 12.14 2.98
CA GLU A 63 3.74 13.32 3.84
C GLU A 63 2.93 14.43 3.16
N ARG A 64 3.16 14.67 1.89
CA ARG A 64 2.40 15.67 1.11
C ARG A 64 0.91 15.35 1.05
N GLU A 65 0.58 14.08 1.07
CA GLU A 65 -0.82 13.63 1.06
C GLU A 65 -1.44 13.57 2.45
N GLY A 66 -0.69 13.89 3.50
CA GLY A 66 -1.19 13.88 4.86
C GLY A 66 -1.25 12.49 5.52
N VAL A 67 -0.66 11.48 4.88
CA VAL A 67 -0.62 10.11 5.42
C VAL A 67 0.49 9.97 6.45
N LEU A 68 1.63 10.61 6.21
CA LEU A 68 2.75 10.64 7.15
C LEU A 68 2.96 12.06 7.69
N GLN A 69 3.52 12.14 8.88
CA GLN A 69 3.86 13.39 9.53
C GLN A 69 5.30 13.32 10.03
N THR A 70 6.12 14.29 9.62
CA THR A 70 7.49 14.39 10.11
C THR A 70 7.53 15.38 11.27
N LYS A 71 8.09 14.92 12.39
CA LYS A 71 8.37 15.78 13.55
C LYS A 71 9.85 16.03 13.57
N ARG A 72 10.25 17.26 13.30
CA ARG A 72 11.65 17.65 13.15
C ARG A 72 12.46 17.27 14.39
N GLY A 73 13.56 16.56 14.15
CA GLY A 73 14.44 16.10 15.24
C GLY A 73 13.91 14.88 16.01
N VAL A 74 12.73 14.40 15.70
CA VAL A 74 12.11 13.25 16.37
C VAL A 74 11.94 12.06 15.43
N GLY A 75 11.36 12.28 14.25
CA GLY A 75 11.17 11.22 13.28
C GLY A 75 9.94 11.37 12.42
N THR A 76 9.62 10.31 11.70
CA THR A 76 8.45 10.23 10.81
C THR A 76 7.42 9.29 11.42
N PHE A 77 6.18 9.72 11.42
CA PHE A 77 5.07 9.02 12.06
C PHE A 77 3.91 8.87 11.10
N ILE A 78 3.09 7.85 11.32
CA ILE A 78 1.77 7.78 10.69
C ILE A 78 0.96 8.95 11.24
N ALA A 79 0.29 9.72 10.39
CA ALA A 79 -0.50 10.86 10.82
C ALA A 79 -1.58 10.40 11.80
N GLU A 80 -1.81 11.19 12.86
CA GLU A 80 -2.82 10.87 13.86
C GLU A 80 -4.24 11.01 13.28
N GLN A 81 -4.41 11.98 12.39
CA GLN A 81 -5.66 12.16 11.65
C GLN A 81 -5.39 11.86 10.19
N LEU A 82 -5.81 10.67 9.76
CA LEU A 82 -5.64 10.25 8.37
C LEU A 82 -6.65 10.96 7.47
N PRO A 83 -6.27 11.23 6.20
CA PRO A 83 -7.22 11.80 5.24
C PRO A 83 -8.42 10.89 5.11
N GLU A 84 -9.62 11.44 5.29
CA GLU A 84 -10.84 10.68 5.08
C GLU A 84 -11.16 10.60 3.60
N LEU A 85 -11.38 9.38 3.12
CA LEU A 85 -11.94 9.19 1.80
C LEU A 85 -13.45 9.18 1.94
N HIS A 86 -14.13 10.06 1.19
CA HIS A 86 -15.59 10.05 1.13
C HIS A 86 -16.07 8.69 0.63
N ASP A 87 -17.13 8.15 1.22
CA ASP A 87 -17.67 6.84 0.84
C ASP A 87 -17.95 6.77 -0.65
N SER A 88 -18.53 7.80 -1.24
CA SER A 88 -18.79 7.85 -2.68
C SER A 88 -17.51 7.77 -3.51
N HIS A 89 -16.41 8.38 -3.04
CA HIS A 89 -15.11 8.31 -3.72
C HIS A 89 -14.54 6.90 -3.63
N ARG A 90 -14.63 6.27 -2.46
CA ARG A 90 -14.17 4.89 -2.25
C ARG A 90 -14.92 3.93 -3.16
N GLU A 91 -16.24 4.08 -3.24
CA GLU A 91 -17.09 3.23 -4.09
C GLU A 91 -16.73 3.38 -5.57
N ARG A 92 -16.52 4.61 -6.03
CA ARG A 92 -16.11 4.85 -7.42
C ARG A 92 -14.74 4.24 -7.73
N ARG A 93 -13.81 4.34 -6.80
CA ARG A 93 -12.48 3.74 -6.96
C ARG A 93 -12.58 2.21 -7.01
N LEU A 94 -13.34 1.62 -6.12
CA LEU A 94 -13.53 0.18 -6.10
C LEU A 94 -14.19 -0.30 -7.41
N LYS A 95 -15.21 0.42 -7.87
CA LYS A 95 -15.85 0.11 -9.14
C LYS A 95 -14.87 0.13 -10.29
N SER A 96 -14.04 1.17 -10.36
CA SER A 96 -13.03 1.31 -11.43
C SER A 96 -12.04 0.15 -11.41
N ILE A 97 -11.55 -0.22 -10.22
CA ILE A 97 -10.62 -1.33 -10.06
C ILE A 97 -11.27 -2.64 -10.47
N ALA A 98 -12.49 -2.87 -10.02
CA ALA A 98 -13.24 -4.09 -10.33
C ALA A 98 -13.51 -4.21 -11.84
N ASP A 99 -13.92 -3.11 -12.49
CA ASP A 99 -14.21 -3.10 -13.92
C ASP A 99 -12.96 -3.43 -14.74
N LYS A 100 -11.81 -2.88 -14.37
CA LYS A 100 -10.53 -3.18 -15.04
C LYS A 100 -10.15 -4.64 -14.85
N PHE A 101 -10.26 -5.13 -13.62
CA PHE A 101 -9.95 -6.52 -13.32
C PHE A 101 -10.84 -7.46 -14.13
N LEU A 102 -12.14 -7.21 -14.16
CA LEU A 102 -13.09 -8.05 -14.88
C LEU A 102 -12.83 -8.05 -16.38
N THR A 103 -12.48 -6.88 -16.94
CA THR A 103 -12.16 -6.77 -18.35
C THR A 103 -10.94 -7.63 -18.69
N GLU A 104 -9.88 -7.53 -17.90
CA GLU A 104 -8.67 -8.32 -18.13
C GLU A 104 -8.91 -9.81 -17.93
N ALA A 105 -9.59 -10.19 -16.86
CA ALA A 105 -9.86 -11.59 -16.57
C ALA A 105 -10.75 -12.22 -17.65
N THR A 106 -11.75 -11.48 -18.12
CA THR A 106 -12.62 -11.94 -19.19
C THR A 106 -11.85 -12.11 -20.50
N SER A 107 -10.88 -11.22 -20.77
CA SER A 107 -10.05 -11.32 -21.97
C SER A 107 -9.20 -12.58 -21.98
N LEU A 108 -8.96 -13.19 -20.83
CA LEU A 108 -8.23 -14.44 -20.71
C LEU A 108 -9.12 -15.67 -20.92
N GLY A 109 -10.43 -15.45 -21.10
CA GLY A 109 -11.37 -16.52 -21.36
C GLY A 109 -12.08 -17.10 -20.14
N TYR A 110 -11.87 -16.50 -18.98
CA TYR A 110 -12.55 -16.98 -17.76
C TYR A 110 -14.00 -16.53 -17.73
N ALA A 111 -14.89 -17.46 -17.34
CA ALA A 111 -16.30 -17.15 -17.14
C ALA A 111 -16.49 -16.42 -15.80
N PRO A 112 -17.53 -15.58 -15.67
CA PRO A 112 -17.76 -14.83 -14.43
C PRO A 112 -17.77 -15.69 -13.17
N ARG A 113 -18.40 -16.89 -13.22
CA ARG A 113 -18.43 -17.77 -12.04
C ARG A 113 -17.05 -18.29 -11.66
N GLU A 114 -16.19 -18.50 -12.62
CA GLU A 114 -14.80 -18.92 -12.37
C GLU A 114 -14.02 -17.81 -11.69
N ILE A 115 -14.22 -16.57 -12.14
CA ILE A 115 -13.59 -15.39 -11.55
C ILE A 115 -14.01 -15.23 -10.10
N VAL A 116 -15.31 -15.32 -9.83
CA VAL A 116 -15.84 -15.22 -8.45
C VAL A 116 -15.23 -16.31 -7.56
N ARG A 117 -15.18 -17.53 -8.05
CA ARG A 117 -14.62 -18.66 -7.29
C ARG A 117 -13.15 -18.43 -6.97
N TYR A 118 -12.39 -17.97 -7.95
CA TYR A 118 -10.96 -17.68 -7.76
C TYR A 118 -10.74 -16.60 -6.72
N LEU A 119 -11.49 -15.50 -6.81
CA LEU A 119 -11.36 -14.40 -5.87
C LEU A 119 -11.73 -14.82 -4.45
N ALA A 120 -12.80 -15.57 -4.29
CA ALA A 120 -13.21 -16.08 -2.99
C ALA A 120 -12.12 -16.94 -2.36
N GLN A 121 -11.48 -17.79 -3.16
CA GLN A 121 -10.38 -18.63 -2.70
C GLN A 121 -9.17 -17.80 -2.30
N ARG A 122 -8.80 -16.81 -3.10
CA ARG A 122 -7.69 -15.91 -2.79
C ARG A 122 -7.90 -15.15 -1.49
N ILE A 123 -9.10 -14.63 -1.29
CA ILE A 123 -9.45 -13.89 -0.08
C ILE A 123 -9.39 -14.81 1.15
N LYS A 124 -9.88 -16.04 1.01
CA LYS A 124 -9.87 -17.05 2.07
C LYS A 124 -8.44 -17.42 2.47
N GLU A 125 -7.52 -17.44 1.51
CA GLU A 125 -6.10 -17.74 1.75
C GLU A 125 -5.35 -16.57 2.41
N GLY A 126 -6.01 -15.47 2.69
CA GLY A 126 -5.42 -14.34 3.38
C GLY A 126 -4.62 -13.42 2.48
N ALA A 127 -5.01 -13.32 1.24
CA ALA A 127 -4.38 -12.41 0.31
C ALA A 127 -4.57 -10.95 0.74
#